data_23bd727e232708d74074bc07925c0192
#
_entry.id   23bd727e232708d74074bc07925c0192
#
_cell.length_a   1.000
_cell.length_b   1.000
_cell.length_c   1.000
_cell.angle_alpha   90.00
_cell.angle_beta   90.00
_cell.angle_gamma   90.00
#
_symmetry.space_group_name_H-M   'P 1'
#
loop_
_entity.id
_entity.type
_entity.pdbx_description
1 polymer ?
#
loop_
_entity_poly.entity_id
_entity_poly.type
_entity_poly.pdbx_seq_one_letter_code
_entity_poly.pdbx_strand_id
1 'polypeptide(L)'
;RRCGSAGIPTGSLTLTFRGSAGQSFGAFLCPGVTFRLEGDANDYLGKGLSGGRLVVVPPLGSRFAAEGNVIAGNTLLYGATAGEAYINGRAGERFCVRNSGATAVVEGVGDHGCEVAARLPEYHHPASGHVFAAGMSGGIAYGWNRRGDFADYCNMGMVELTMREDTEECEERHRLIMTHVRHTDSAIGRRMLDTWESSVRQFIKVTPVEYKRYLEQERRR
;
A
#
# COMPACT_ATOMS: atom_id res chain seq x y z
N ARG A 1 10.53 -5.24 -27.42
CA ARG A 1 9.64 -5.73 -28.51
C ARG A 1 9.47 -7.27 -28.54
N ARG A 2 10.36 -8.06 -27.88
CA ARG A 2 10.27 -9.54 -27.91
C ARG A 2 9.17 -10.12 -27.00
N CYS A 3 8.75 -9.41 -25.94
CA CYS A 3 7.80 -9.91 -24.95
C CYS A 3 6.41 -9.27 -25.03
N GLY A 4 6.22 -8.28 -25.91
CA GLY A 4 4.94 -7.59 -26.07
C GLY A 4 4.40 -6.98 -24.78
N SER A 5 3.08 -6.90 -24.66
CA SER A 5 2.38 -6.39 -23.45
C SER A 5 2.45 -7.35 -22.25
N ALA A 6 2.78 -8.62 -22.46
CA ALA A 6 2.93 -9.60 -21.39
C ALA A 6 4.16 -9.35 -20.49
N GLY A 7 5.10 -8.51 -20.98
CA GLY A 7 6.35 -8.24 -20.26
C GLY A 7 7.31 -9.43 -20.26
N ILE A 8 8.27 -9.41 -19.37
CA ILE A 8 9.20 -10.53 -19.11
C ILE A 8 8.72 -11.33 -17.91
N PRO A 9 9.12 -12.60 -17.73
CA PRO A 9 8.73 -13.40 -16.56
C PRO A 9 9.03 -12.69 -15.23
N THR A 10 8.19 -12.89 -14.25
CA THR A 10 8.35 -12.28 -12.91
C THR A 10 9.73 -12.58 -12.34
N GLY A 11 10.39 -11.54 -11.81
CA GLY A 11 11.73 -11.64 -11.21
C GLY A 11 12.89 -11.72 -12.20
N SER A 12 12.64 -11.51 -13.51
CA SER A 12 13.70 -11.59 -14.54
C SER A 12 14.75 -10.49 -14.41
N LEU A 13 14.36 -9.29 -13.97
CA LEU A 13 15.25 -8.15 -13.84
C LEU A 13 15.04 -7.42 -12.54
N THR A 14 16.08 -7.34 -11.73
CA THR A 14 16.10 -6.51 -10.52
C THR A 14 17.18 -5.45 -10.63
N LEU A 15 16.79 -4.18 -10.47
CA LEU A 15 17.70 -3.04 -10.45
C LEU A 15 17.67 -2.42 -9.05
N THR A 16 18.83 -2.30 -8.43
CA THR A 16 18.99 -1.66 -7.11
C THR A 16 19.59 -0.28 -7.28
N PHE A 17 18.91 0.70 -6.68
CA PHE A 17 19.31 2.10 -6.66
C PHE A 17 19.60 2.52 -5.23
N ARG A 18 20.49 3.48 -5.05
CA ARG A 18 20.87 4.01 -3.73
C ARG A 18 20.84 5.52 -3.74
N GLY A 19 20.28 6.10 -2.68
CA GLY A 19 20.17 7.56 -2.48
C GLY A 19 18.76 8.06 -2.76
N SER A 20 18.64 9.36 -2.99
CA SER A 20 17.36 10.02 -3.22
C SER A 20 16.94 9.90 -4.69
N ALA A 21 15.80 9.30 -4.95
CA ALA A 21 15.19 9.26 -6.26
C ALA A 21 14.29 10.51 -6.44
N GLY A 22 14.31 11.07 -7.64
CA GLY A 22 13.46 12.20 -7.99
C GLY A 22 11.99 11.81 -8.16
N GLN A 23 11.21 12.71 -8.77
CA GLN A 23 9.80 12.47 -9.06
C GLN A 23 9.61 11.33 -10.05
N SER A 24 8.47 10.63 -9.90
CA SER A 24 8.01 9.56 -10.80
C SER A 24 8.99 8.38 -10.93
N PHE A 25 9.77 8.10 -9.88
CA PHE A 25 10.63 6.92 -9.87
C PHE A 25 9.80 5.65 -10.07
N GLY A 26 10.22 4.77 -10.97
CA GLY A 26 9.49 3.55 -11.29
C GLY A 26 8.17 3.76 -12.03
N ALA A 27 7.96 4.94 -12.65
CA ALA A 27 6.77 5.18 -13.45
C ALA A 27 6.65 4.19 -14.61
N PHE A 28 5.42 3.69 -14.83
CA PHE A 28 5.08 2.74 -15.92
C PHE A 28 5.88 1.44 -15.89
N LEU A 29 6.38 1.04 -14.71
CA LEU A 29 7.19 -0.16 -14.57
C LEU A 29 6.38 -1.40 -14.98
N CYS A 30 6.91 -2.15 -15.93
CA CYS A 30 6.23 -3.26 -16.58
C CYS A 30 6.45 -4.61 -15.84
N PRO A 31 5.64 -5.64 -16.15
CA PRO A 31 5.80 -6.96 -15.57
C PRO A 31 7.21 -7.54 -15.70
N GLY A 32 7.67 -8.25 -14.66
CA GLY A 32 8.96 -8.91 -14.58
C GLY A 32 10.13 -8.03 -14.18
N VAL A 33 9.93 -6.70 -14.07
CA VAL A 33 10.95 -5.76 -13.62
C VAL A 33 10.72 -5.38 -12.17
N THR A 34 11.76 -5.46 -11.35
CA THR A 34 11.77 -5.00 -9.97
C THR A 34 12.76 -3.84 -9.81
N PHE A 35 12.28 -2.72 -9.29
CA PHE A 35 13.12 -1.63 -8.81
C PHE A 35 13.18 -1.67 -7.29
N ARG A 36 14.39 -1.75 -6.76
CA ARG A 36 14.68 -1.62 -5.34
C ARG A 36 15.43 -0.31 -5.08
N LEU A 37 14.87 0.55 -4.26
CA LEU A 37 15.47 1.80 -3.83
C LEU A 37 15.88 1.68 -2.36
N GLU A 38 17.16 1.83 -2.08
CA GLU A 38 17.73 1.99 -0.75
C GLU A 38 17.95 3.49 -0.49
N GLY A 39 16.89 4.16 -0.02
CA GLY A 39 16.85 5.61 0.06
C GLY A 39 15.45 6.15 0.20
N ASP A 40 15.21 7.30 -0.37
CA ASP A 40 13.92 7.98 -0.40
C ASP A 40 13.52 8.34 -1.85
N ALA A 41 12.22 8.49 -2.08
CA ALA A 41 11.67 8.89 -3.35
C ALA A 41 10.78 10.12 -3.18
N ASN A 42 10.70 10.93 -4.23
CA ASN A 42 9.81 12.09 -4.28
C ASN A 42 8.41 11.70 -4.78
N ASP A 43 7.60 12.66 -5.18
CA ASP A 43 6.22 12.49 -5.59
C ASP A 43 6.04 11.57 -6.80
N TYR A 44 4.84 11.00 -6.94
CA TYR A 44 4.45 10.14 -8.05
C TYR A 44 5.28 8.85 -8.21
N LEU A 45 5.88 8.35 -7.12
CA LEU A 45 6.50 7.03 -7.11
C LEU A 45 5.51 6.00 -7.68
N GLY A 46 5.94 5.22 -8.67
CA GLY A 46 5.12 4.17 -9.27
C GLY A 46 3.91 4.67 -10.06
N LYS A 47 3.89 5.93 -10.52
CA LYS A 47 2.84 6.46 -11.39
C LYS A 47 2.63 5.54 -12.59
N GLY A 48 1.38 5.10 -12.80
CA GLY A 48 1.05 4.22 -13.93
C GLY A 48 1.72 2.85 -13.86
N LEU A 49 2.10 2.37 -12.67
CA LEU A 49 2.66 1.02 -12.49
C LEU A 49 1.77 0.00 -13.19
N SER A 50 2.34 -0.86 -14.05
CA SER A 50 1.59 -1.73 -14.95
C SER A 50 1.99 -3.22 -14.85
N GLY A 51 2.49 -3.65 -13.69
CA GLY A 51 2.80 -5.06 -13.41
C GLY A 51 4.20 -5.31 -12.84
N GLY A 52 5.04 -4.28 -12.74
CA GLY A 52 6.35 -4.38 -12.08
C GLY A 52 6.26 -4.37 -10.56
N ARG A 53 7.41 -4.45 -9.92
CA ARG A 53 7.53 -4.38 -8.45
C ARG A 53 8.42 -3.22 -8.04
N LEU A 54 7.93 -2.45 -7.07
CA LEU A 54 8.68 -1.38 -6.40
C LEU A 54 8.95 -1.78 -4.95
N VAL A 55 10.20 -1.65 -4.53
CA VAL A 55 10.61 -1.85 -3.13
C VAL A 55 11.38 -0.61 -2.71
N VAL A 56 10.91 0.07 -1.67
CA VAL A 56 11.57 1.24 -1.10
C VAL A 56 11.88 0.95 0.35
N VAL A 57 13.15 1.09 0.72
CA VAL A 57 13.64 0.88 2.09
C VAL A 57 14.52 2.03 2.51
N PRO A 58 14.59 2.37 3.81
CA PRO A 58 15.51 3.38 4.28
C PRO A 58 16.96 3.14 3.82
N PRO A 59 17.80 4.16 3.72
CA PRO A 59 19.19 4.01 3.43
C PRO A 59 19.87 3.03 4.39
N LEU A 60 20.77 2.21 3.89
CA LEU A 60 21.51 1.26 4.71
C LEU A 60 22.24 1.97 5.86
N GLY A 61 22.07 1.48 7.09
CA GLY A 61 22.66 2.08 8.29
C GLY A 61 21.84 3.23 8.88
N SER A 62 20.64 3.50 8.39
CA SER A 62 19.72 4.45 9.03
C SER A 62 19.43 4.08 10.48
N ARG A 63 19.42 5.08 11.37
CA ARG A 63 19.20 4.90 12.81
C ARG A 63 17.79 5.30 13.26
N PHE A 64 16.95 5.72 12.34
CA PHE A 64 15.56 6.08 12.63
C PHE A 64 14.62 4.89 12.46
N ALA A 65 13.50 4.92 13.17
CA ALA A 65 12.41 3.96 12.98
C ALA A 65 11.68 4.29 11.66
N ALA A 66 11.65 3.33 10.74
CA ALA A 66 11.08 3.54 9.41
C ALA A 66 9.61 3.96 9.46
N GLU A 67 8.83 3.31 10.31
CA GLU A 67 7.40 3.59 10.50
C GLU A 67 7.08 5.02 10.98
N GLY A 68 8.06 5.72 11.52
CA GLY A 68 7.94 7.12 11.97
C GLY A 68 8.32 8.15 10.92
N ASN A 69 8.89 7.73 9.78
CA ASN A 69 9.52 8.64 8.82
C ASN A 69 8.94 8.50 7.42
N VAL A 70 8.72 9.63 6.76
CA VAL A 70 8.30 9.68 5.35
C VAL A 70 9.52 9.40 4.48
N ILE A 71 9.46 8.33 3.69
CA ILE A 71 10.51 7.96 2.73
C ILE A 71 10.03 7.97 1.28
N ALA A 72 8.75 8.25 1.07
CA ALA A 72 8.17 8.42 -0.26
C ALA A 72 7.23 9.63 -0.23
N GLY A 73 7.28 10.44 -1.27
CA GLY A 73 6.53 11.70 -1.36
C GLY A 73 5.02 11.50 -1.51
N ASN A 74 4.38 12.43 -2.23
CA ASN A 74 2.93 12.46 -2.38
C ASN A 74 2.46 11.74 -3.63
N THR A 75 1.18 11.37 -3.67
CA THR A 75 0.47 10.88 -4.86
C THR A 75 1.11 9.62 -5.46
N LEU A 76 1.58 8.71 -4.60
CA LEU A 76 2.17 7.45 -5.02
C LEU A 76 1.16 6.58 -5.76
N LEU A 77 1.65 5.77 -6.72
CA LEU A 77 0.85 4.80 -7.48
C LEU A 77 -0.33 5.43 -8.24
N TYR A 78 -0.26 6.72 -8.53
CA TYR A 78 -1.30 7.40 -9.30
C TYR A 78 -1.56 6.72 -10.64
N GLY A 79 -2.79 6.28 -10.86
CA GLY A 79 -3.19 5.61 -12.09
C GLY A 79 -2.51 4.25 -12.32
N ALA A 80 -1.99 3.60 -11.28
CA ALA A 80 -1.45 2.26 -11.36
C ALA A 80 -2.57 1.25 -11.69
N THR A 81 -2.28 0.29 -12.57
CA THR A 81 -3.26 -0.69 -13.07
C THR A 81 -2.93 -2.13 -12.68
N ALA A 82 -1.67 -2.41 -12.33
CA ALA A 82 -1.21 -3.71 -11.89
C ALA A 82 0.18 -3.58 -11.24
N GLY A 83 0.63 -4.63 -10.54
CA GLY A 83 1.96 -4.69 -9.93
C GLY A 83 1.93 -4.56 -8.42
N GLU A 84 3.10 -4.39 -7.83
CA GLU A 84 3.26 -4.43 -6.38
C GLU A 84 4.20 -3.31 -5.92
N ALA A 85 3.88 -2.70 -4.77
CA ALA A 85 4.74 -1.73 -4.11
C ALA A 85 4.88 -2.07 -2.61
N TYR A 86 6.11 -2.14 -2.13
CA TYR A 86 6.45 -2.42 -0.73
C TYR A 86 7.33 -1.28 -0.21
N ILE A 87 6.82 -0.51 0.75
CA ILE A 87 7.46 0.70 1.26
C ILE A 87 7.67 0.57 2.75
N ASN A 88 8.94 0.43 3.16
CA ASN A 88 9.34 0.36 4.56
C ASN A 88 9.53 1.78 5.11
N GLY A 89 8.45 2.37 5.55
CA GLY A 89 8.33 3.73 6.04
C GLY A 89 7.01 4.34 5.57
N ARG A 90 6.86 5.63 5.79
CA ARG A 90 5.61 6.35 5.48
C ARG A 90 5.64 6.93 4.07
N ALA A 91 4.48 6.98 3.45
CA ALA A 91 4.19 7.77 2.27
C ALA A 91 3.60 9.13 2.68
N GLY A 92 3.72 10.12 1.82
CA GLY A 92 3.07 11.40 1.95
C GLY A 92 1.57 11.34 1.68
N GLU A 93 1.00 12.46 1.25
CA GLU A 93 -0.44 12.59 0.99
C GLU A 93 -0.86 11.88 -0.31
N ARG A 94 -2.18 11.63 -0.43
CA ARG A 94 -2.82 11.10 -1.65
C ARG A 94 -2.24 9.78 -2.12
N PHE A 95 -1.86 8.94 -1.18
CA PHE A 95 -1.37 7.59 -1.48
C PHE A 95 -2.45 6.77 -2.21
N CYS A 96 -2.08 6.11 -3.31
CA CYS A 96 -2.95 5.26 -4.13
C CYS A 96 -4.14 5.96 -4.80
N VAL A 97 -4.12 7.27 -4.98
CA VAL A 97 -5.16 7.97 -5.75
C VAL A 97 -5.21 7.43 -7.17
N ARG A 98 -6.41 7.03 -7.64
CA ARG A 98 -6.65 6.41 -8.96
C ARG A 98 -5.85 5.12 -9.21
N ASN A 99 -5.42 4.43 -8.18
CA ASN A 99 -4.91 3.08 -8.32
C ASN A 99 -6.08 2.11 -8.59
N SER A 100 -6.06 1.39 -9.69
CA SER A 100 -7.15 0.48 -10.10
C SER A 100 -6.77 -1.00 -10.04
N GLY A 101 -5.52 -1.36 -9.66
CA GLY A 101 -5.16 -2.77 -9.66
C GLY A 101 -3.79 -3.11 -9.07
N ALA A 102 -2.96 -2.14 -8.71
CA ALA A 102 -1.71 -2.43 -8.04
C ALA A 102 -1.94 -2.71 -6.55
N THR A 103 -1.20 -3.68 -6.01
CA THR A 103 -1.15 -3.98 -4.57
C THR A 103 -0.05 -3.17 -3.92
N ALA A 104 -0.34 -2.55 -2.78
CA ALA A 104 0.65 -1.77 -2.05
C ALA A 104 0.63 -2.08 -0.55
N VAL A 105 1.82 -2.11 0.05
CA VAL A 105 2.03 -2.19 1.50
C VAL A 105 2.94 -1.05 1.91
N VAL A 106 2.50 -0.27 2.89
CA VAL A 106 3.21 0.90 3.40
C VAL A 106 3.02 0.98 4.91
N GLU A 107 3.97 1.54 5.64
CA GLU A 107 3.95 1.59 7.11
C GLU A 107 3.26 2.83 7.67
N GLY A 108 2.77 3.71 6.81
CA GLY A 108 1.97 4.87 7.15
C GLY A 108 1.70 5.75 5.95
N VAL A 109 0.66 6.56 6.04
CA VAL A 109 0.29 7.51 4.99
C VAL A 109 0.06 8.89 5.59
N GLY A 110 0.21 9.93 4.78
CA GLY A 110 -0.21 11.29 5.11
C GLY A 110 -1.70 11.50 4.90
N ASP A 111 -2.13 12.76 4.95
CA ASP A 111 -3.52 13.15 4.77
C ASP A 111 -4.04 12.81 3.36
N HIS A 112 -5.36 12.64 3.21
CA HIS A 112 -5.99 12.28 1.94
C HIS A 112 -5.47 10.95 1.33
N GLY A 113 -5.12 9.98 2.17
CA GLY A 113 -4.66 8.67 1.72
C GLY A 113 -5.79 7.78 1.22
N CYS A 114 -5.45 6.96 0.23
CA CYS A 114 -6.19 5.82 -0.32
C CYS A 114 -7.48 6.10 -1.10
N GLU A 115 -7.37 6.00 -2.42
CA GLU A 115 -8.52 5.77 -3.29
C GLU A 115 -8.70 4.29 -3.70
N VAL A 116 -7.72 3.41 -3.63
CA VAL A 116 -7.88 1.95 -3.85
C VAL A 116 -6.69 1.16 -3.33
N ALA A 117 -6.96 0.04 -2.65
CA ALA A 117 -6.03 -1.05 -2.31
C ALA A 117 -4.66 -0.64 -1.79
N ALA A 118 -4.61 0.02 -0.66
CA ALA A 118 -3.41 0.10 0.15
C ALA A 118 -3.60 -0.69 1.43
N ARG A 119 -2.62 -1.47 1.78
CA ARG A 119 -2.69 -2.37 2.91
C ARG A 119 -1.56 -2.08 3.87
N LEU A 120 -1.93 -1.70 5.06
CA LEU A 120 -1.17 -1.35 6.24
C LEU A 120 -0.69 0.11 6.33
N PRO A 121 -1.32 0.92 7.16
CA PRO A 121 -0.57 1.92 7.90
C PRO A 121 -0.82 1.85 9.39
N GLU A 122 0.21 2.03 10.19
CA GLU A 122 0.05 2.66 11.49
C GLU A 122 -0.22 4.14 11.19
N TYR A 123 -1.50 4.51 11.27
CA TYR A 123 -1.91 5.88 10.99
C TYR A 123 -1.54 6.77 12.17
N HIS A 124 -0.60 7.68 11.98
CA HIS A 124 -0.31 8.77 12.90
C HIS A 124 -0.79 10.06 12.26
N HIS A 125 -1.87 10.63 12.79
CA HIS A 125 -2.38 11.92 12.33
C HIS A 125 -2.17 13.04 13.29
N PRO A 126 -1.92 14.25 12.80
CA PRO A 126 -2.35 15.50 13.41
C PRO A 126 -3.53 16.14 12.66
N ALA A 127 -4.59 16.39 13.38
CA ALA A 127 -5.42 17.61 13.39
C ALA A 127 -6.16 18.12 12.15
N SER A 128 -6.45 17.39 11.08
CA SER A 128 -7.36 17.93 10.06
C SER A 128 -8.23 16.89 9.36
N GLY A 129 -9.43 16.67 9.86
CA GLY A 129 -10.58 16.18 9.09
C GLY A 129 -10.52 14.76 8.52
N HIS A 130 -11.67 14.16 8.30
CA HIS A 130 -11.94 12.82 7.77
C HIS A 130 -11.42 12.66 6.32
N VAL A 131 -10.28 12.02 6.13
CA VAL A 131 -9.59 12.07 4.84
C VAL A 131 -9.13 10.72 4.29
N PHE A 132 -9.10 9.64 5.11
CA PHE A 132 -8.78 8.33 4.59
C PHE A 132 -9.93 7.82 3.72
N ALA A 133 -9.60 7.29 2.54
CA ALA A 133 -10.55 6.80 1.55
C ALA A 133 -11.56 7.85 1.00
N ALA A 134 -11.28 9.14 1.16
CA ALA A 134 -12.04 10.18 0.50
C ALA A 134 -11.87 10.07 -1.03
N GLY A 135 -12.94 9.73 -1.75
CA GLY A 135 -12.88 9.48 -3.18
C GLY A 135 -12.55 8.04 -3.58
N MET A 136 -12.50 7.11 -2.65
CA MET A 136 -12.33 5.69 -2.94
C MET A 136 -13.57 5.16 -3.67
N SER A 137 -13.43 4.80 -4.95
CA SER A 137 -14.53 4.33 -5.80
C SER A 137 -14.51 2.82 -6.02
N GLY A 138 -13.44 2.13 -5.66
CA GLY A 138 -13.29 0.69 -5.85
C GLY A 138 -12.15 0.10 -5.05
N GLY A 139 -12.01 -1.23 -5.08
CA GLY A 139 -10.97 -1.96 -4.36
C GLY A 139 -11.22 -2.10 -2.86
N ILE A 140 -10.24 -2.63 -2.16
CA ILE A 140 -10.28 -2.89 -0.72
C ILE A 140 -9.01 -2.31 -0.10
N ALA A 141 -9.15 -1.58 1.00
CA ALA A 141 -8.03 -1.19 1.83
C ALA A 141 -8.12 -1.85 3.21
N TYR A 142 -6.98 -2.09 3.84
CA TYR A 142 -6.91 -2.54 5.22
C TYR A 142 -6.09 -1.54 6.01
N GLY A 143 -6.62 -1.06 7.11
CA GLY A 143 -5.91 -0.23 8.08
C GLY A 143 -5.62 -1.01 9.36
N TRP A 144 -4.45 -0.84 9.95
CA TRP A 144 -4.14 -1.38 11.27
C TRP A 144 -4.54 -0.37 12.34
N ASN A 145 -5.62 -0.70 13.06
CA ASN A 145 -6.26 0.16 14.06
C ASN A 145 -5.79 -0.17 15.48
N ARG A 146 -4.53 0.06 15.74
CA ARG A 146 -3.95 -0.22 17.06
C ARG A 146 -4.54 0.63 18.18
N ARG A 147 -4.97 1.85 17.86
CA ARG A 147 -5.48 2.83 18.84
C ARG A 147 -6.98 2.77 19.02
N GLY A 148 -7.71 2.17 18.11
CA GLY A 148 -9.17 2.11 18.12
C GLY A 148 -9.86 3.33 17.49
N ASP A 149 -9.10 4.29 16.96
CA ASP A 149 -9.57 5.60 16.48
C ASP A 149 -9.61 5.72 14.93
N PHE A 150 -9.37 4.64 14.21
CA PHE A 150 -9.25 4.65 12.74
C PHE A 150 -10.50 5.21 12.04
N ALA A 151 -11.70 4.97 12.61
CA ALA A 151 -12.95 5.47 12.04
C ALA A 151 -13.00 7.01 12.00
N ASP A 152 -12.35 7.68 12.94
CA ASP A 152 -12.31 9.15 13.03
C ASP A 152 -11.57 9.78 11.86
N TYR A 153 -10.78 8.98 11.14
CA TYR A 153 -9.99 9.42 9.98
C TYR A 153 -10.60 9.01 8.64
N CYS A 154 -11.75 8.34 8.63
CA CYS A 154 -12.41 7.86 7.42
C CYS A 154 -13.58 8.74 7.00
N ASN A 155 -13.77 8.88 5.68
CA ASN A 155 -15.00 9.46 5.15
C ASN A 155 -16.13 8.43 5.19
N MET A 156 -16.78 8.31 6.34
CA MET A 156 -17.86 7.33 6.59
C MET A 156 -19.07 7.48 5.68
N GLY A 157 -19.22 8.59 4.96
CA GLY A 157 -20.25 8.77 3.93
C GLY A 157 -19.97 7.99 2.64
N MET A 158 -18.73 7.58 2.41
CA MET A 158 -18.32 6.92 1.17
C MET A 158 -17.84 5.48 1.37
N VAL A 159 -17.47 5.11 2.58
CA VAL A 159 -16.91 3.78 2.87
C VAL A 159 -17.60 3.11 4.04
N GLU A 160 -17.58 1.80 4.03
CA GLU A 160 -17.97 0.95 5.15
C GLU A 160 -16.72 0.33 5.79
N LEU A 161 -16.68 0.35 7.11
CA LEU A 161 -15.63 -0.25 7.90
C LEU A 161 -16.11 -1.60 8.45
N THR A 162 -15.34 -2.65 8.21
CA THR A 162 -15.66 -4.00 8.68
C THR A 162 -14.49 -4.58 9.45
N MET A 163 -14.75 -5.04 10.67
CA MET A 163 -13.79 -5.80 11.48
C MET A 163 -14.02 -7.32 11.37
N ARG A 164 -14.92 -7.75 10.50
CA ARG A 164 -15.25 -9.17 10.34
C ARG A 164 -14.08 -9.92 9.73
N GLU A 165 -13.70 -11.02 10.36
CA GLU A 165 -12.66 -11.91 9.90
C GLU A 165 -13.27 -12.94 8.95
N ASP A 166 -12.94 -12.82 7.67
CA ASP A 166 -13.03 -13.92 6.70
C ASP A 166 -11.67 -14.62 6.68
N THR A 167 -11.65 -15.94 6.78
CA THR A 167 -10.43 -16.75 6.83
C THR A 167 -9.54 -16.47 5.61
N GLU A 168 -10.13 -16.39 4.44
CA GLU A 168 -9.43 -16.11 3.18
C GLU A 168 -8.75 -14.73 3.20
N GLU A 169 -9.45 -13.72 3.71
CA GLU A 169 -8.92 -12.37 3.88
C GLU A 169 -7.82 -12.30 4.93
N CYS A 170 -7.91 -13.09 6.00
CA CYS A 170 -6.86 -13.21 7.02
C CYS A 170 -5.57 -13.80 6.43
N GLU A 171 -5.69 -14.87 5.65
CA GLU A 171 -4.56 -15.50 4.97
C GLU A 171 -3.93 -14.57 3.95
N GLU A 172 -4.73 -13.81 3.21
CA GLU A 172 -4.23 -12.83 2.26
C GLU A 172 -3.44 -11.72 2.97
N ARG A 173 -3.97 -11.16 4.07
CA ARG A 173 -3.24 -10.15 4.86
C ARG A 173 -1.93 -10.71 5.42
N HIS A 174 -1.96 -11.92 5.97
CA HIS A 174 -0.75 -12.57 6.46
C HIS A 174 0.30 -12.70 5.36
N ARG A 175 -0.10 -13.18 4.17
CA ARG A 175 0.79 -13.30 3.01
C ARG A 175 1.37 -11.96 2.56
N LEU A 176 0.57 -10.89 2.58
CA LEU A 176 1.02 -9.56 2.19
C LEU A 176 2.05 -9.00 3.16
N ILE A 177 1.82 -9.13 4.48
CA ILE A 177 2.77 -8.70 5.49
C ILE A 177 4.06 -9.51 5.41
N MET A 178 3.93 -10.82 5.27
CA MET A 178 5.08 -11.72 5.11
C MET A 178 5.91 -11.34 3.87
N THR A 179 5.24 -11.01 2.75
CA THR A 179 5.90 -10.56 1.53
C THR A 179 6.56 -9.19 1.72
N HIS A 180 5.89 -8.28 2.43
CA HIS A 180 6.46 -6.98 2.79
C HIS A 180 7.74 -7.15 3.63
N VAL A 181 7.69 -7.94 4.69
CA VAL A 181 8.87 -8.23 5.52
C VAL A 181 10.00 -8.84 4.69
N ARG A 182 9.68 -9.81 3.84
CA ARG A 182 10.66 -10.45 2.96
C ARG A 182 11.38 -9.47 2.03
N HIS A 183 10.68 -8.47 1.50
CA HIS A 183 11.25 -7.49 0.58
C HIS A 183 11.94 -6.33 1.28
N THR A 184 11.47 -5.93 2.45
CA THR A 184 11.86 -4.67 3.08
C THR A 184 12.58 -4.82 4.41
N ASP A 185 12.54 -6.00 5.01
CA ASP A 185 13.05 -6.26 6.36
C ASP A 185 12.32 -5.44 7.45
N SER A 186 11.05 -5.11 7.22
CA SER A 186 10.20 -4.30 8.08
C SER A 186 10.16 -4.78 9.53
N ALA A 187 10.54 -3.92 10.47
CA ALA A 187 10.50 -4.23 11.89
C ALA A 187 9.06 -4.31 12.42
N ILE A 188 8.18 -3.42 11.97
CA ILE A 188 6.77 -3.45 12.36
C ILE A 188 6.05 -4.66 11.76
N GLY A 189 6.36 -5.00 10.50
CA GLY A 189 5.81 -6.18 9.85
C GLY A 189 6.20 -7.47 10.58
N ARG A 190 7.46 -7.60 11.04
CA ARG A 190 7.90 -8.73 11.88
C ARG A 190 7.13 -8.81 13.18
N ARG A 191 7.03 -7.70 13.93
CA ARG A 191 6.23 -7.65 15.17
C ARG A 191 4.79 -8.09 14.97
N MET A 192 4.16 -7.70 13.85
CA MET A 192 2.80 -8.13 13.51
C MET A 192 2.71 -9.63 13.28
N LEU A 193 3.69 -10.21 12.58
CA LEU A 193 3.73 -11.65 12.33
C LEU A 193 4.00 -12.45 13.61
N ASP A 194 4.89 -11.98 14.48
CA ASP A 194 5.20 -12.60 15.77
C ASP A 194 3.98 -12.63 16.71
N THR A 195 3.08 -11.69 16.55
CA THR A 195 1.83 -11.57 17.35
C THR A 195 0.58 -11.67 16.49
N TRP A 196 0.59 -12.50 15.45
CA TRP A 196 -0.40 -12.51 14.39
C TRP A 196 -1.84 -12.62 14.88
N GLU A 197 -2.12 -13.54 15.81
CA GLU A 197 -3.47 -13.76 16.34
C GLU A 197 -4.09 -12.52 16.99
N SER A 198 -3.27 -11.67 17.60
CA SER A 198 -3.72 -10.41 18.18
C SER A 198 -3.69 -9.27 17.17
N SER A 199 -2.71 -9.26 16.27
CA SER A 199 -2.55 -8.21 15.26
C SER A 199 -3.65 -8.26 14.22
N VAL A 200 -4.05 -9.44 13.77
CA VAL A 200 -5.07 -9.62 12.73
C VAL A 200 -6.41 -9.02 13.14
N ARG A 201 -6.78 -9.13 14.43
CA ARG A 201 -8.03 -8.58 14.98
C ARG A 201 -8.06 -7.05 15.06
N GLN A 202 -6.91 -6.41 14.92
CA GLN A 202 -6.81 -4.94 14.91
C GLN A 202 -6.93 -4.35 13.51
N PHE A 203 -7.04 -5.19 12.47
CA PHE A 203 -7.25 -4.69 11.12
C PHE A 203 -8.70 -4.31 10.87
N ILE A 204 -8.86 -3.18 10.23
CA ILE A 204 -10.14 -2.72 9.69
C ILE A 204 -10.08 -2.82 8.17
N LYS A 205 -11.07 -3.48 7.60
CA LYS A 205 -11.31 -3.49 6.17
C LYS A 205 -12.13 -2.27 5.79
N VAL A 206 -11.65 -1.52 4.82
CA VAL A 206 -12.31 -0.35 4.25
C VAL A 206 -12.79 -0.72 2.85
N THR A 207 -14.09 -0.63 2.64
CA THR A 207 -14.72 -0.96 1.36
C THR A 207 -15.62 0.18 0.93
N PRO A 208 -15.46 0.74 -0.29
CA PRO A 208 -16.40 1.74 -0.82
C PRO A 208 -17.81 1.18 -0.89
N VAL A 209 -18.80 1.97 -0.49
CA VAL A 209 -20.21 1.56 -0.49
C VAL A 209 -20.67 1.11 -1.87
N GLU A 210 -20.31 1.85 -2.92
CA GLU A 210 -20.66 1.50 -4.30
C GLU A 210 -19.97 0.23 -4.78
N TYR A 211 -18.72 0.02 -4.42
CA TYR A 211 -17.98 -1.19 -4.78
C TYR A 211 -18.54 -2.44 -4.08
N LYS A 212 -18.96 -2.30 -2.82
CA LYS A 212 -19.64 -3.38 -2.10
C LYS A 212 -20.94 -3.79 -2.81
N ARG A 213 -21.77 -2.83 -3.23
CA ARG A 213 -22.99 -3.08 -3.99
C ARG A 213 -22.71 -3.81 -5.30
N TYR A 214 -21.67 -3.41 -6.02
CA TYR A 214 -21.23 -4.08 -7.23
C TYR A 214 -20.84 -5.55 -6.96
N LEU A 215 -20.03 -5.82 -5.95
CA LEU A 215 -19.63 -7.18 -5.59
C LEU A 215 -20.81 -8.07 -5.18
N GLU A 216 -21.78 -7.51 -4.47
CA GLU A 216 -23.01 -8.23 -4.10
C GLU A 216 -23.87 -8.59 -5.32
N GLN A 217 -23.94 -7.73 -6.33
CA GLN A 217 -24.62 -8.00 -7.58
C GLN A 217 -23.93 -9.09 -8.40
N GLU A 218 -22.61 -9.07 -8.47
CA GLU A 218 -21.83 -10.10 -9.17
C GLU A 218 -21.96 -11.49 -8.50
N ARG A 219 -22.03 -11.54 -7.17
CA ARG A 219 -22.25 -12.81 -6.43
C ARG A 219 -23.66 -13.41 -6.63
N ARG A 220 -24.62 -12.61 -7.08
CA ARG A 220 -26.01 -13.05 -7.34
C ARG A 220 -26.23 -13.51 -8.79
N ARG A 221 -25.29 -13.30 -9.67
CA ARG A 221 -25.28 -13.76 -11.07
C ARG A 221 -24.66 -15.14 -11.20
#